data_98e4634389e5d3c82e3305831545b3c9
#
_entry.id   98e4634389e5d3c82e3305831545b3c9
#
_cell.length_a   1.000
_cell.length_b   1.000
_cell.length_c   1.000
_cell.angle_alpha   90.00
_cell.angle_beta   90.00
_cell.angle_gamma   90.00
#
_symmetry.space_group_name_H-M   'P 1'
#
loop_
_entity.id
_entity.type
_entity.pdbx_description
1 polymer ?
#
loop_
_entity_poly.entity_id
_entity_poly.type
_entity_poly.pdbx_seq_one_letter_code
_entity_poly.pdbx_strand_id
1 'polypeptide(L)'
;MAGMKELADQVKELEDQLVICIRCGMCQSVCPLFEQTRKESDVARGKLALLEGLMNNFFSDPDGVNQRLNKCLLCGSCAANCPSGVNAVEIFVKARGILAEYKGLSPVKKLIFKKMLTNPSLFNRLTEQLGRFQWIFMKSDKNTQGTSCTRLVSTVIQGRHILPVAKVPFHNSDFQPVSAPGRSGLSVVFFVGCIIDKIFPSIAQASMTVFKHHGVGVLCPENQGCCGIPALASGDRQSFDALIEHNLDLLKGLKFDYLL
;
A
#
# COMPACT_ATOMS: atom_id res chain seq x y z
N MET A 1 8.89 16.87 26.88
CA MET A 1 10.32 16.96 26.43
C MET A 1 11.02 15.61 26.40
N ALA A 2 10.73 14.69 27.34
CA ALA A 2 11.30 13.33 27.32
C ALA A 2 10.99 12.57 26.01
N GLY A 3 9.74 12.60 25.56
CA GLY A 3 9.34 11.91 24.36
C GLY A 3 9.95 12.42 23.04
N MET A 4 10.28 13.72 22.93
CA MET A 4 10.95 14.26 21.74
C MET A 4 12.40 13.80 21.63
N LYS A 5 13.10 13.67 22.74
CA LYS A 5 14.46 13.12 22.76
C LYS A 5 14.46 11.66 22.32
N GLU A 6 13.53 10.88 22.83
CA GLU A 6 13.36 9.47 22.44
C GLU A 6 13.05 9.33 20.95
N LEU A 7 12.17 10.19 20.40
CA LEU A 7 11.89 10.22 18.96
C LEU A 7 13.15 10.58 18.16
N ALA A 8 13.93 11.56 18.58
CA ALA A 8 15.18 11.92 17.90
C ALA A 8 16.18 10.76 17.92
N ASP A 9 16.31 10.06 19.05
CA ASP A 9 17.17 8.88 19.18
C ASP A 9 16.72 7.74 18.26
N GLN A 10 15.41 7.50 18.13
CA GLN A 10 14.87 6.51 17.16
C GLN A 10 15.14 6.94 15.70
N VAL A 11 14.95 8.22 15.36
CA VAL A 11 15.25 8.72 14.01
C VAL A 11 16.74 8.63 13.69
N LYS A 12 17.61 8.67 14.71
CA LYS A 12 19.05 8.52 14.57
C LYS A 12 19.47 7.15 14.01
N GLU A 13 18.65 6.12 14.17
CA GLU A 13 18.87 4.82 13.52
C GLU A 13 18.92 4.91 11.98
N LEU A 14 18.40 6.01 11.41
CA LEU A 14 18.43 6.28 9.96
C LEU A 14 19.65 7.14 9.54
N GLU A 15 20.51 7.57 10.45
CA GLU A 15 21.60 8.54 10.18
C GLU A 15 22.48 8.09 9.02
N ASP A 16 22.96 6.85 9.03
CA ASP A 16 23.84 6.31 7.98
C ASP A 16 23.20 6.36 6.58
N GLN A 17 21.86 6.27 6.50
CA GLN A 17 21.12 6.35 5.26
C GLN A 17 20.83 7.80 4.85
N LEU A 18 20.66 8.70 5.82
CA LEU A 18 20.40 10.12 5.57
C LEU A 18 21.62 10.84 5.01
N VAL A 19 22.82 10.50 5.49
CA VAL A 19 24.09 11.14 5.08
C VAL A 19 24.49 10.81 3.64
N ILE A 20 23.96 9.74 3.05
CA ILE A 20 24.22 9.38 1.64
C ILE A 20 23.70 10.46 0.67
N CYS A 21 22.73 11.27 1.11
CA CYS A 21 22.09 12.26 0.26
C CYS A 21 22.99 13.50 0.06
N ILE A 22 23.56 13.65 -1.13
CA ILE A 22 24.35 14.83 -1.53
C ILE A 22 23.50 16.08 -1.87
N ARG A 23 22.19 16.01 -1.68
CA ARG A 23 21.24 17.13 -1.89
C ARG A 23 21.23 17.72 -3.32
N CYS A 24 21.60 16.96 -4.35
CA CYS A 24 21.72 17.40 -5.74
C CYS A 24 20.38 17.85 -6.39
N GLY A 25 19.23 17.44 -5.86
CA GLY A 25 17.92 17.82 -6.38
C GLY A 25 17.33 16.95 -7.50
N MET A 26 18.03 15.94 -8.01
CA MET A 26 17.53 15.08 -9.09
C MET A 26 16.17 14.44 -8.78
N CYS A 27 15.88 14.17 -7.52
CA CYS A 27 14.59 13.63 -7.10
C CYS A 27 13.39 14.56 -7.36
N GLN A 28 13.62 15.87 -7.61
CA GLN A 28 12.54 16.81 -7.93
C GLN A 28 11.94 16.55 -9.31
N SER A 29 12.79 16.27 -10.30
CA SER A 29 12.38 16.11 -11.69
C SER A 29 11.45 14.92 -11.94
N VAL A 30 11.52 13.91 -11.07
CA VAL A 30 10.77 12.65 -11.19
C VAL A 30 9.65 12.49 -10.15
N CYS A 31 9.45 13.49 -9.28
CA CYS A 31 8.49 13.38 -8.19
C CYS A 31 7.10 13.87 -8.61
N PRO A 32 6.09 12.97 -8.70
CA PRO A 32 4.74 13.39 -9.09
C PRO A 32 4.10 14.33 -8.06
N LEU A 33 4.49 14.22 -6.78
CA LEU A 33 3.99 15.12 -5.76
C LEU A 33 4.57 16.53 -5.91
N PHE A 34 5.84 16.66 -6.27
CA PHE A 34 6.46 17.95 -6.52
C PHE A 34 5.86 18.64 -7.75
N GLU A 35 5.55 17.89 -8.78
CA GLU A 35 4.88 18.41 -9.98
C GLU A 35 3.59 19.15 -9.62
N GLN A 36 2.83 18.63 -8.66
CA GLN A 36 1.55 19.20 -8.22
C GLN A 36 1.72 20.32 -7.17
N THR A 37 2.66 20.16 -6.24
CA THR A 37 2.73 21.07 -5.08
C THR A 37 3.80 22.16 -5.21
N ARG A 38 4.83 21.93 -6.03
CA ARG A 38 6.02 22.76 -6.17
C ARG A 38 6.72 23.10 -4.84
N LYS A 39 6.53 22.23 -3.81
CA LYS A 39 7.10 22.42 -2.48
C LYS A 39 8.27 21.47 -2.28
N GLU A 40 9.42 22.04 -1.90
CA GLU A 40 10.63 21.28 -1.57
C GLU A 40 10.39 20.24 -0.48
N SER A 41 9.63 20.59 0.55
CA SER A 41 9.28 19.68 1.65
C SER A 41 8.47 18.44 1.22
N ASP A 42 7.94 18.42 0.01
CA ASP A 42 7.17 17.30 -0.53
C ASP A 42 8.04 16.36 -1.39
N VAL A 43 9.30 16.73 -1.67
CA VAL A 43 10.28 15.93 -2.42
C VAL A 43 11.10 15.05 -1.48
N ALA A 44 11.78 14.02 -2.01
CA ALA A 44 12.63 13.14 -1.21
C ALA A 44 13.71 13.94 -0.46
N ARG A 45 14.46 14.79 -1.15
CA ARG A 45 15.51 15.64 -0.54
C ARG A 45 14.98 16.46 0.64
N GLY A 46 13.85 17.13 0.47
CA GLY A 46 13.25 17.94 1.53
C GLY A 46 12.75 17.11 2.71
N LYS A 47 12.20 15.91 2.44
CA LYS A 47 11.78 14.99 3.50
C LYS A 47 12.97 14.43 4.30
N LEU A 48 14.09 14.11 3.62
CA LEU A 48 15.32 13.69 4.28
C LEU A 48 15.87 14.81 5.17
N ALA A 49 15.87 16.06 4.69
CA ALA A 49 16.29 17.22 5.49
C ALA A 49 15.38 17.46 6.71
N LEU A 50 14.06 17.21 6.58
CA LEU A 50 13.14 17.27 7.72
C LEU A 50 13.42 16.17 8.76
N LEU A 51 13.74 14.95 8.32
CA LEU A 51 14.14 13.87 9.23
C LEU A 51 15.45 14.19 9.94
N GLU A 52 16.43 14.72 9.22
CA GLU A 52 17.71 15.16 9.79
C GLU A 52 17.50 16.29 10.80
N GLY A 53 16.63 17.26 10.51
CA GLY A 53 16.30 18.33 11.46
C GLY A 53 15.59 17.82 12.72
N LEU A 54 14.76 16.79 12.60
CA LEU A 54 14.11 16.15 13.74
C LEU A 54 15.14 15.37 14.59
N MET A 55 16.02 14.63 13.94
CA MET A 55 17.12 13.88 14.58
C MET A 55 18.05 14.80 15.38
N ASN A 56 18.40 15.96 14.82
CA ASN A 56 19.29 16.92 15.45
C ASN A 56 18.60 17.92 16.40
N ASN A 57 17.29 17.72 16.67
CA ASN A 57 16.50 18.61 17.51
C ASN A 57 16.50 20.09 17.06
N PHE A 58 16.61 20.36 15.75
CA PHE A 58 16.54 21.73 15.22
C PHE A 58 15.11 22.30 15.32
N PHE A 59 14.12 21.46 15.44
CA PHE A 59 12.73 21.81 15.69
C PHE A 59 12.00 20.68 16.43
N SER A 60 10.88 21.02 17.05
CA SER A 60 10.08 20.10 17.88
C SER A 60 8.69 19.83 17.31
N ASP A 61 8.55 19.84 15.97
CA ASP A 61 7.27 19.58 15.30
C ASP A 61 7.29 18.24 14.54
N PRO A 62 7.02 17.11 15.22
CA PRO A 62 6.90 15.81 14.56
C PRO A 62 5.64 15.74 13.67
N ASP A 63 4.63 16.59 13.92
CA ASP A 63 3.38 16.59 13.15
C ASP A 63 3.58 17.08 11.73
N GLY A 64 4.32 18.17 11.55
CA GLY A 64 4.68 18.68 10.24
C GLY A 64 5.50 17.66 9.43
N VAL A 65 6.47 17.02 10.04
CA VAL A 65 7.27 15.97 9.40
C VAL A 65 6.40 14.77 9.00
N ASN A 66 5.56 14.29 9.92
CA ASN A 66 4.65 13.18 9.66
C ASN A 66 3.67 13.49 8.51
N GLN A 67 3.12 14.71 8.46
CA GLN A 67 2.23 15.12 7.36
C GLN A 67 2.95 15.09 6.01
N ARG A 68 4.21 15.56 5.93
CA ARG A 68 4.98 15.55 4.69
C ARG A 68 5.36 14.13 4.26
N LEU A 69 5.76 13.29 5.20
CA LEU A 69 6.03 11.89 4.91
C LEU A 69 4.78 11.17 4.41
N ASN A 70 3.62 11.33 5.07
CA ASN A 70 2.38 10.67 4.70
C ASN A 70 1.81 11.10 3.33
N LYS A 71 2.20 12.24 2.79
CA LYS A 71 1.87 12.63 1.40
C LYS A 71 2.63 11.82 0.35
N CYS A 72 3.79 11.25 0.70
CA CYS A 72 4.61 10.48 -0.23
C CYS A 72 3.86 9.23 -0.71
N LEU A 73 3.82 9.01 -2.02
CA LEU A 73 3.18 7.84 -2.65
C LEU A 73 4.03 6.57 -2.51
N LEU A 74 5.27 6.67 -2.02
CA LEU A 74 6.24 5.56 -1.97
C LEU A 74 6.48 4.89 -3.35
N CYS A 75 6.35 5.65 -4.43
CA CYS A 75 6.42 5.14 -5.80
C CYS A 75 7.83 4.71 -6.25
N GLY A 76 8.88 5.07 -5.52
CA GLY A 76 10.26 4.67 -5.80
C GLY A 76 10.99 5.49 -6.87
N SER A 77 10.31 6.37 -7.63
CA SER A 77 10.93 7.13 -8.73
C SER A 77 12.18 7.91 -8.29
N CYS A 78 12.14 8.51 -7.10
CA CYS A 78 13.29 9.26 -6.55
C CYS A 78 14.46 8.35 -6.19
N ALA A 79 14.23 7.12 -5.75
CA ALA A 79 15.27 6.15 -5.44
C ALA A 79 15.90 5.62 -6.73
N ALA A 80 15.09 5.25 -7.73
CA ALA A 80 15.54 4.74 -9.03
C ALA A 80 16.41 5.76 -9.81
N ASN A 81 16.16 7.07 -9.61
CA ASN A 81 16.90 8.14 -10.29
C ASN A 81 17.93 8.84 -9.38
N CYS A 82 18.28 8.26 -8.23
CA CYS A 82 19.23 8.86 -7.31
C CYS A 82 20.68 8.53 -7.71
N PRO A 83 21.52 9.54 -8.07
CA PRO A 83 22.92 9.28 -8.44
C PRO A 83 23.76 8.81 -7.26
N SER A 84 23.34 9.09 -6.02
CA SER A 84 24.01 8.64 -4.80
C SER A 84 23.47 7.34 -4.24
N GLY A 85 22.48 6.69 -4.91
CA GLY A 85 21.93 5.42 -4.46
C GLY A 85 21.07 5.48 -3.21
N VAL A 86 20.50 6.65 -2.85
CA VAL A 86 19.64 6.77 -1.66
C VAL A 86 18.35 5.96 -1.83
N ASN A 87 18.13 4.98 -0.96
CA ASN A 87 16.88 4.23 -0.91
C ASN A 87 15.81 5.00 -0.12
N ALA A 88 15.31 6.08 -0.72
CA ALA A 88 14.33 6.97 -0.08
C ALA A 88 13.04 6.25 0.35
N VAL A 89 12.65 5.19 -0.35
CA VAL A 89 11.42 4.43 -0.01
C VAL A 89 11.59 3.72 1.33
N GLU A 90 12.71 3.02 1.51
CA GLU A 90 13.02 2.32 2.76
C GLU A 90 13.10 3.29 3.94
N ILE A 91 13.82 4.40 3.76
CA ILE A 91 13.95 5.45 4.77
C ILE A 91 12.56 5.97 5.19
N PHE A 92 11.69 6.28 4.22
CA PHE A 92 10.36 6.83 4.52
C PHE A 92 9.43 5.82 5.16
N VAL A 93 9.52 4.55 4.80
CA VAL A 93 8.75 3.47 5.46
C VAL A 93 9.18 3.32 6.91
N LYS A 94 10.49 3.26 7.18
CA LYS A 94 11.04 3.21 8.54
C LYS A 94 10.64 4.45 9.35
N ALA A 95 10.83 5.64 8.79
CA ALA A 95 10.47 6.90 9.46
C ALA A 95 8.97 7.01 9.78
N ARG A 96 8.10 6.51 8.88
CA ARG A 96 6.65 6.42 9.17
C ARG A 96 6.36 5.44 10.31
N GLY A 97 7.10 4.33 10.39
CA GLY A 97 7.01 3.39 11.51
C GLY A 97 7.34 4.06 12.84
N ILE A 98 8.49 4.70 12.94
CA ILE A 98 8.96 5.45 14.12
C ILE A 98 7.92 6.51 14.53
N LEU A 99 7.45 7.32 13.57
CA LEU A 99 6.46 8.37 13.86
C LEU A 99 5.09 7.80 14.24
N ALA A 100 4.68 6.66 13.68
CA ALA A 100 3.43 5.99 14.03
C ALA A 100 3.49 5.35 15.42
N GLU A 101 4.64 4.85 15.83
CA GLU A 101 4.88 4.34 17.18
C GLU A 101 4.84 5.49 18.20
N TYR A 102 5.53 6.58 17.93
CA TYR A 102 5.58 7.75 18.79
C TYR A 102 4.21 8.43 18.97
N LYS A 103 3.45 8.66 17.88
CA LYS A 103 2.16 9.37 17.90
C LYS A 103 0.97 8.47 18.11
N GLY A 104 1.10 7.22 17.80
CA GLY A 104 -0.01 6.29 17.63
C GLY A 104 -0.76 6.49 16.32
N LEU A 105 -1.36 5.42 15.83
CA LEU A 105 -2.25 5.45 14.67
C LEU A 105 -3.63 5.97 15.06
N SER A 106 -4.32 6.63 14.13
CA SER A 106 -5.71 7.02 14.34
C SER A 106 -6.61 5.81 14.64
N PRO A 107 -7.66 5.96 15.47
CA PRO A 107 -8.56 4.85 15.83
C PRO A 107 -9.15 4.12 14.61
N VAL A 108 -9.49 4.88 13.57
CA VAL A 108 -10.04 4.34 12.32
C VAL A 108 -9.00 3.46 11.61
N LYS A 109 -7.74 3.92 11.49
CA LYS A 109 -6.67 3.11 10.89
C LYS A 109 -6.42 1.84 11.71
N LYS A 110 -6.37 1.94 13.05
CA LYS A 110 -6.21 0.78 13.94
C LYS A 110 -7.32 -0.24 13.71
N LEU A 111 -8.58 0.19 13.62
CA LEU A 111 -9.70 -0.71 13.36
C LEU A 111 -9.57 -1.41 12.00
N ILE A 112 -9.27 -0.64 10.95
CA ILE A 112 -9.12 -1.17 9.60
C ILE A 112 -7.97 -2.18 9.55
N PHE A 113 -6.79 -1.83 10.04
CA PHE A 113 -5.59 -2.67 9.90
C PHE A 113 -5.67 -3.88 10.82
N LYS A 114 -5.95 -3.69 12.12
CA LYS A 114 -5.89 -4.76 13.13
C LYS A 114 -7.09 -5.70 13.12
N LYS A 115 -8.27 -5.29 12.60
CA LYS A 115 -9.46 -6.14 12.64
C LYS A 115 -10.01 -6.49 11.26
N MET A 116 -9.99 -5.55 10.33
CA MET A 116 -10.60 -5.77 9.03
C MET A 116 -9.63 -6.46 8.05
N LEU A 117 -8.41 -5.91 7.88
CA LEU A 117 -7.46 -6.45 6.91
C LEU A 117 -6.82 -7.76 7.37
N THR A 118 -6.60 -7.95 8.66
CA THR A 118 -6.04 -9.19 9.23
C THR A 118 -7.04 -10.33 9.30
N ASN A 119 -8.32 -10.08 8.99
CA ASN A 119 -9.35 -11.13 8.91
C ASN A 119 -9.94 -11.17 7.49
N PRO A 120 -9.42 -12.03 6.58
CA PRO A 120 -9.88 -12.09 5.19
C PRO A 120 -11.37 -12.36 5.06
N SER A 121 -11.94 -13.23 5.88
CA SER A 121 -13.38 -13.56 5.84
C SER A 121 -14.25 -12.36 6.20
N LEU A 122 -13.87 -11.61 7.24
CA LEU A 122 -14.57 -10.37 7.61
C LEU A 122 -14.43 -9.32 6.51
N PHE A 123 -13.23 -9.15 5.97
CA PHE A 123 -12.96 -8.20 4.90
C PHE A 123 -13.75 -8.52 3.63
N ASN A 124 -13.82 -9.79 3.23
CA ASN A 124 -14.60 -10.25 2.09
C ASN A 124 -16.09 -9.93 2.30
N ARG A 125 -16.66 -10.34 3.45
CA ARG A 125 -18.07 -10.08 3.76
C ARG A 125 -18.42 -8.60 3.74
N LEU A 126 -17.59 -7.75 4.36
CA LEU A 126 -17.83 -6.30 4.39
C LEU A 126 -17.74 -5.67 3.00
N THR A 127 -16.77 -6.07 2.19
CA THR A 127 -16.61 -5.54 0.82
C THR A 127 -17.71 -6.01 -0.11
N GLU A 128 -18.22 -7.24 0.04
CA GLU A 128 -19.37 -7.74 -0.72
C GLU A 128 -20.64 -6.95 -0.38
N GLN A 129 -20.89 -6.71 0.92
CA GLN A 129 -22.03 -5.89 1.31
C GLN A 129 -21.89 -4.45 0.78
N LEU A 130 -20.70 -3.88 0.85
CA LEU A 130 -20.43 -2.57 0.27
C LEU A 130 -20.70 -2.57 -1.24
N GLY A 131 -20.23 -3.58 -1.97
CA GLY A 131 -20.47 -3.75 -3.40
C GLY A 131 -21.93 -3.80 -3.77
N ARG A 132 -22.79 -4.46 -2.94
CA ARG A 132 -24.23 -4.54 -3.15
C ARG A 132 -24.96 -3.23 -2.91
N PHE A 133 -24.57 -2.48 -1.89
CA PHE A 133 -25.28 -1.28 -1.43
C PHE A 133 -24.62 0.05 -1.81
N GLN A 134 -23.44 0.02 -2.46
CA GLN A 134 -22.70 1.23 -2.81
C GLN A 134 -23.49 2.23 -3.66
N TRP A 135 -24.46 1.77 -4.46
CA TRP A 135 -25.31 2.63 -5.29
C TRP A 135 -26.10 3.67 -4.47
N ILE A 136 -26.37 3.38 -3.18
CA ILE A 136 -27.03 4.31 -2.27
C ILE A 136 -26.12 5.52 -1.94
N PHE A 137 -24.80 5.27 -1.84
CA PHE A 137 -23.84 6.25 -1.34
C PHE A 137 -22.98 6.87 -2.46
N MET A 138 -22.89 6.20 -3.62
CA MET A 138 -22.00 6.58 -4.70
C MET A 138 -22.78 7.07 -5.92
N LYS A 139 -22.37 8.22 -6.47
CA LYS A 139 -22.88 8.72 -7.75
C LYS A 139 -21.81 8.47 -8.82
N SER A 140 -22.18 7.82 -9.91
CA SER A 140 -21.30 7.69 -11.07
C SER A 140 -21.08 9.07 -11.69
N ASP A 141 -19.82 9.46 -11.86
CA ASP A 141 -19.45 10.62 -12.65
C ASP A 141 -19.17 10.17 -14.08
N LYS A 142 -19.94 10.71 -15.03
CA LYS A 142 -19.82 10.36 -16.46
C LYS A 142 -18.53 10.88 -17.09
N ASN A 143 -17.87 11.87 -16.48
CA ASN A 143 -16.70 12.54 -17.05
C ASN A 143 -15.37 11.90 -16.63
N THR A 144 -15.38 11.02 -15.65
CA THR A 144 -14.16 10.36 -15.14
C THR A 144 -14.36 8.85 -15.18
N GLN A 145 -13.67 8.16 -16.09
CA GLN A 145 -13.78 6.71 -16.24
C GLN A 145 -13.44 6.00 -14.92
N GLY A 146 -14.42 5.30 -14.35
CA GLY A 146 -14.25 4.42 -13.20
C GLY A 146 -14.22 5.11 -11.84
N THR A 147 -14.49 6.41 -11.74
CA THR A 147 -14.55 7.13 -10.46
C THR A 147 -15.97 7.50 -10.09
N SER A 148 -16.28 7.40 -8.81
CA SER A 148 -17.57 7.82 -8.27
C SER A 148 -17.38 8.80 -7.12
N CYS A 149 -18.20 9.86 -7.09
CA CYS A 149 -18.27 10.79 -5.95
C CYS A 149 -19.30 10.30 -4.94
N THR A 150 -18.93 10.33 -3.67
CA THR A 150 -19.86 9.97 -2.60
C THR A 150 -20.84 11.10 -2.31
N ARG A 151 -22.13 10.81 -2.30
CA ARG A 151 -23.20 11.81 -2.01
C ARG A 151 -23.25 12.21 -0.54
N LEU A 152 -23.00 11.30 0.40
CA LEU A 152 -23.26 11.48 1.83
C LEU A 152 -22.01 11.64 2.69
N VAL A 153 -20.83 11.40 2.15
CA VAL A 153 -19.57 11.32 2.92
C VAL A 153 -18.53 12.32 2.39
N SER A 154 -18.94 13.30 1.59
CA SER A 154 -18.03 14.26 0.94
C SER A 154 -17.17 15.04 1.93
N THR A 155 -17.72 15.36 3.10
CA THR A 155 -17.01 16.02 4.20
C THR A 155 -15.94 15.14 4.86
N VAL A 156 -16.18 13.84 4.96
CA VAL A 156 -15.22 12.88 5.53
C VAL A 156 -14.14 12.52 4.54
N ILE A 157 -14.48 12.43 3.26
CA ILE A 157 -13.56 11.98 2.17
C ILE A 157 -12.85 13.16 1.51
N GLN A 158 -13.21 14.40 1.87
CA GLN A 158 -12.55 15.62 1.38
C GLN A 158 -12.44 15.70 -0.16
N GLY A 159 -13.51 15.34 -0.87
CA GLY A 159 -13.54 15.38 -2.34
C GLY A 159 -12.69 14.30 -3.05
N ARG A 160 -12.22 13.27 -2.33
CA ARG A 160 -11.47 12.18 -2.97
C ARG A 160 -12.40 11.30 -3.81
N HIS A 161 -11.91 10.91 -4.97
CA HIS A 161 -12.57 9.90 -5.80
C HIS A 161 -12.35 8.52 -5.21
N ILE A 162 -13.43 7.75 -5.06
CA ILE A 162 -13.38 6.37 -4.60
C ILE A 162 -13.77 5.47 -5.76
N LEU A 163 -12.96 4.46 -6.01
CA LEU A 163 -13.27 3.43 -6.99
C LEU A 163 -14.42 2.55 -6.48
N PRO A 164 -15.40 2.21 -7.34
CA PRO A 164 -16.48 1.32 -6.97
C PRO A 164 -15.94 -0.09 -6.70
N VAL A 165 -16.48 -0.74 -5.69
CA VAL A 165 -16.21 -2.15 -5.42
C VAL A 165 -16.98 -3.00 -6.43
N ALA A 166 -16.38 -4.05 -6.93
CA ALA A 166 -17.04 -4.98 -7.86
C ALA A 166 -18.27 -5.61 -7.20
N LYS A 167 -19.37 -5.75 -7.97
CA LYS A 167 -20.59 -6.43 -7.50
C LYS A 167 -20.35 -7.91 -7.24
N VAL A 168 -19.49 -8.52 -8.06
CA VAL A 168 -19.02 -9.90 -7.89
C VAL A 168 -17.51 -9.84 -7.85
N PRO A 169 -16.88 -10.01 -6.67
CA PRO A 169 -15.44 -10.13 -6.54
C PRO A 169 -14.90 -11.35 -7.28
N PHE A 170 -13.60 -11.36 -7.59
CA PHE A 170 -13.00 -12.48 -8.32
C PHE A 170 -13.11 -13.80 -7.55
N HIS A 171 -12.91 -13.81 -6.24
CA HIS A 171 -13.01 -15.02 -5.40
C HIS A 171 -14.43 -15.66 -5.38
N ASN A 172 -15.47 -14.91 -5.78
CA ASN A 172 -16.85 -15.38 -5.95
C ASN A 172 -17.22 -15.61 -7.42
N SER A 173 -16.28 -15.54 -8.35
CA SER A 173 -16.51 -15.81 -9.76
C SER A 173 -16.37 -17.32 -10.07
N ASP A 174 -16.93 -17.76 -11.18
CA ASP A 174 -16.90 -19.16 -11.65
C ASP A 174 -15.50 -19.51 -12.20
N PHE A 175 -14.43 -19.32 -11.44
CA PHE A 175 -13.11 -19.76 -11.83
C PHE A 175 -12.70 -21.02 -11.06
N GLN A 176 -11.87 -21.85 -11.69
CA GLN A 176 -11.32 -23.03 -11.01
C GLN A 176 -10.08 -22.60 -10.23
N PRO A 177 -10.05 -22.74 -8.88
CA PRO A 177 -8.92 -22.29 -8.07
C PRO A 177 -7.66 -23.11 -8.29
N VAL A 178 -7.78 -24.27 -8.90
CA VAL A 178 -6.66 -25.18 -9.22
C VAL A 178 -6.81 -25.71 -10.62
N SER A 179 -5.80 -25.54 -11.46
CA SER A 179 -5.68 -26.20 -12.76
C SER A 179 -4.33 -26.90 -12.89
N ALA A 180 -4.34 -28.13 -13.43
CA ALA A 180 -3.11 -28.87 -13.67
C ALA A 180 -2.26 -28.21 -14.77
N PRO A 181 -0.92 -28.33 -14.71
CA PRO A 181 -0.06 -27.94 -15.82
C PRO A 181 -0.44 -28.67 -17.11
N GLY A 182 -0.58 -27.89 -18.17
CA GLY A 182 -0.80 -28.41 -19.53
C GLY A 182 0.49 -28.48 -20.33
N ARG A 183 0.45 -27.99 -21.58
CA ARG A 183 1.57 -28.04 -22.52
C ARG A 183 2.85 -27.33 -22.08
N SER A 184 2.76 -26.36 -21.17
CA SER A 184 3.94 -25.64 -20.65
C SER A 184 4.74 -26.45 -19.64
N GLY A 185 4.09 -27.39 -18.93
CA GLY A 185 4.66 -28.10 -17.78
C GLY A 185 4.87 -27.22 -16.55
N LEU A 186 4.53 -25.92 -16.61
CA LEU A 186 4.74 -24.96 -15.53
C LEU A 186 3.52 -24.83 -14.65
N SER A 187 3.75 -24.59 -13.37
CA SER A 187 2.72 -24.27 -12.38
C SER A 187 3.01 -22.96 -11.68
N VAL A 188 1.98 -22.14 -11.48
CA VAL A 188 2.10 -20.85 -10.81
C VAL A 188 1.11 -20.74 -9.67
N VAL A 189 1.53 -20.10 -8.59
CA VAL A 189 0.60 -19.59 -7.57
C VAL A 189 0.22 -18.18 -7.96
N PHE A 190 -1.08 -17.94 -8.07
CA PHE A 190 -1.62 -16.63 -8.41
C PHE A 190 -2.11 -15.91 -7.16
N PHE A 191 -1.34 -14.94 -6.68
CA PHE A 191 -1.73 -14.04 -5.60
C PHE A 191 -2.51 -12.85 -6.16
N VAL A 192 -3.83 -12.95 -6.15
CA VAL A 192 -4.73 -11.95 -6.75
C VAL A 192 -4.65 -10.60 -6.01
N GLY A 193 -4.57 -10.64 -4.68
CA GLY A 193 -4.58 -9.45 -3.84
C GLY A 193 -5.93 -8.71 -3.82
N CYS A 194 -6.10 -7.84 -2.83
CA CYS A 194 -7.42 -7.24 -2.55
C CYS A 194 -7.92 -6.25 -3.61
N ILE A 195 -7.01 -5.54 -4.30
CA ILE A 195 -7.39 -4.54 -5.33
C ILE A 195 -7.94 -5.23 -6.57
N ILE A 196 -7.23 -6.24 -7.07
CA ILE A 196 -7.65 -6.98 -8.26
C ILE A 196 -8.91 -7.78 -7.95
N ASP A 197 -8.94 -8.45 -6.80
CA ASP A 197 -10.10 -9.25 -6.40
C ASP A 197 -11.38 -8.41 -6.29
N LYS A 198 -11.31 -7.23 -5.65
CA LYS A 198 -12.50 -6.49 -5.21
C LYS A 198 -12.84 -5.27 -6.06
N ILE A 199 -11.89 -4.72 -6.82
CA ILE A 199 -12.11 -3.52 -7.63
C ILE A 199 -11.97 -3.83 -9.12
N PHE A 200 -10.98 -4.65 -9.51
CA PHE A 200 -10.69 -4.95 -10.91
C PHE A 200 -10.72 -6.46 -11.23
N PRO A 201 -11.81 -7.21 -10.94
CA PRO A 201 -11.85 -8.66 -11.14
C PRO A 201 -11.62 -9.08 -12.60
N SER A 202 -11.90 -8.21 -13.56
CA SER A 202 -11.62 -8.44 -14.97
C SER A 202 -10.12 -8.65 -15.26
N ILE A 203 -9.22 -8.04 -14.48
CA ILE A 203 -7.77 -8.25 -14.61
C ILE A 203 -7.42 -9.70 -14.24
N ALA A 204 -7.94 -10.20 -13.11
CA ALA A 204 -7.71 -11.58 -12.71
C ALA A 204 -8.29 -12.58 -13.73
N GLN A 205 -9.50 -12.32 -14.24
CA GLN A 205 -10.13 -13.16 -15.26
C GLN A 205 -9.32 -13.20 -16.56
N ALA A 206 -8.80 -12.05 -17.00
CA ALA A 206 -7.93 -11.98 -18.18
C ALA A 206 -6.61 -12.74 -17.93
N SER A 207 -6.00 -12.62 -16.75
CA SER A 207 -4.80 -13.37 -16.37
C SER A 207 -5.05 -14.88 -16.40
N MET A 208 -6.18 -15.35 -15.84
CA MET A 208 -6.56 -16.77 -15.91
C MET A 208 -6.74 -17.26 -17.35
N THR A 209 -7.31 -16.43 -18.22
CA THR A 209 -7.47 -16.76 -19.65
C THR A 209 -6.10 -16.91 -20.32
N VAL A 210 -5.14 -16.04 -20.02
CA VAL A 210 -3.77 -16.11 -20.56
C VAL A 210 -3.08 -17.39 -20.07
N PHE A 211 -3.13 -17.70 -18.78
CA PHE A 211 -2.55 -18.91 -18.22
C PHE A 211 -3.12 -20.18 -18.91
N LYS A 212 -4.45 -20.25 -19.02
CA LYS A 212 -5.11 -21.36 -19.70
C LYS A 212 -4.68 -21.47 -21.16
N HIS A 213 -4.60 -20.36 -21.89
CA HIS A 213 -4.16 -20.35 -23.29
C HIS A 213 -2.76 -20.92 -23.46
N HIS A 214 -1.83 -20.57 -22.55
CA HIS A 214 -0.45 -21.05 -22.57
C HIS A 214 -0.28 -22.44 -21.93
N GLY A 215 -1.31 -23.03 -21.39
CA GLY A 215 -1.26 -24.32 -20.71
C GLY A 215 -0.44 -24.29 -19.42
N VAL A 216 -0.45 -23.17 -18.72
CA VAL A 216 0.16 -23.00 -17.41
C VAL A 216 -0.82 -23.48 -16.35
N GLY A 217 -0.36 -24.35 -15.44
CA GLY A 217 -1.13 -24.72 -14.25
C GLY A 217 -1.25 -23.56 -13.29
N VAL A 218 -2.42 -23.31 -12.75
CA VAL A 218 -2.65 -22.21 -11.80
C VAL A 218 -3.18 -22.75 -10.49
N LEU A 219 -2.57 -22.32 -9.40
CA LEU A 219 -3.07 -22.49 -8.05
C LEU A 219 -3.41 -21.11 -7.49
N CYS A 220 -4.67 -20.87 -7.20
CA CYS A 220 -5.14 -19.64 -6.56
C CYS A 220 -5.62 -20.00 -5.14
N PRO A 221 -4.79 -19.81 -4.09
CA PRO A 221 -5.18 -20.17 -2.74
C PRO A 221 -6.46 -19.41 -2.31
N GLU A 222 -7.35 -20.11 -1.67
CA GLU A 222 -8.52 -19.49 -1.03
C GLU A 222 -8.09 -18.68 0.20
N ASN A 223 -8.93 -17.74 0.62
CA ASN A 223 -8.70 -16.90 1.79
C ASN A 223 -7.41 -16.07 1.77
N GLN A 224 -6.94 -15.69 0.57
CA GLN A 224 -5.83 -14.74 0.44
C GLN A 224 -6.13 -13.47 1.23
N GLY A 225 -5.15 -13.03 2.03
CA GLY A 225 -5.22 -11.79 2.77
C GLY A 225 -4.82 -10.58 1.93
N CYS A 226 -4.88 -9.41 2.55
CA CYS A 226 -4.26 -8.22 1.98
C CYS A 226 -2.73 -8.40 1.95
N CYS A 227 -2.04 -7.83 0.94
CA CYS A 227 -0.57 -7.84 0.88
C CYS A 227 0.12 -7.04 2.00
N GLY A 228 -0.63 -6.29 2.81
CA GLY A 228 -0.11 -5.52 3.94
C GLY A 228 0.45 -4.13 3.60
N ILE A 229 0.64 -3.79 2.33
CA ILE A 229 1.20 -2.48 1.93
C ILE A 229 0.50 -1.27 2.57
N PRO A 230 -0.84 -1.21 2.70
CA PRO A 230 -1.50 -0.09 3.38
C PRO A 230 -1.11 0.05 4.85
N ALA A 231 -0.92 -1.07 5.57
CA ALA A 231 -0.48 -1.07 6.95
C ALA A 231 1.00 -0.61 7.05
N LEU A 232 1.89 -1.20 6.26
CA LEU A 232 3.30 -0.83 6.18
C LEU A 232 3.48 0.65 5.82
N ALA A 233 2.79 1.11 4.77
CA ALA A 233 2.84 2.50 4.32
C ALA A 233 2.26 3.49 5.33
N SER A 234 1.49 3.04 6.30
CA SER A 234 0.96 3.86 7.40
C SER A 234 1.81 3.75 8.68
N GLY A 235 2.86 2.92 8.68
CA GLY A 235 3.73 2.68 9.83
C GLY A 235 3.22 1.60 10.79
N ASP A 236 2.17 0.84 10.44
CA ASP A 236 1.68 -0.29 11.26
C ASP A 236 2.43 -1.58 10.91
N ARG A 237 3.63 -1.71 11.45
CA ARG A 237 4.48 -2.88 11.22
C ARG A 237 3.85 -4.16 11.76
N GLN A 238 3.21 -4.08 12.93
CA GLN A 238 2.58 -5.26 13.56
C GLN A 238 1.49 -5.88 12.68
N SER A 239 0.59 -5.03 12.14
CA SER A 239 -0.46 -5.51 11.24
C SER A 239 0.10 -6.01 9.90
N PHE A 240 1.19 -5.39 9.41
CA PHE A 240 1.88 -5.84 8.21
C PHE A 240 2.49 -7.23 8.39
N ASP A 241 3.22 -7.46 9.47
CA ASP A 241 3.86 -8.75 9.75
C ASP A 241 2.81 -9.87 9.91
N ALA A 242 1.70 -9.61 10.60
CA ALA A 242 0.60 -10.57 10.72
C ALA A 242 -0.04 -10.91 9.35
N LEU A 243 -0.15 -9.94 8.43
CA LEU A 243 -0.65 -10.19 7.08
C LEU A 243 0.32 -10.99 6.23
N ILE A 244 1.64 -10.75 6.38
CA ILE A 244 2.67 -11.54 5.71
C ILE A 244 2.63 -12.98 6.22
N GLU A 245 2.63 -13.20 7.53
CA GLU A 245 2.56 -14.54 8.12
C GLU A 245 1.35 -15.32 7.59
N HIS A 246 0.17 -14.70 7.61
CA HIS A 246 -1.04 -15.32 7.07
C HIS A 246 -0.88 -15.74 5.60
N ASN A 247 -0.36 -14.86 4.74
CA ASN A 247 -0.19 -15.18 3.33
C ASN A 247 0.92 -16.22 3.10
N LEU A 248 2.01 -16.19 3.88
CA LEU A 248 3.06 -17.19 3.81
C LEU A 248 2.56 -18.56 4.26
N ASP A 249 1.71 -18.61 5.28
CA ASP A 249 1.10 -19.87 5.73
C ASP A 249 0.23 -20.52 4.66
N LEU A 250 -0.49 -19.73 3.86
CA LEU A 250 -1.24 -20.24 2.71
C LEU A 250 -0.34 -20.84 1.61
N LEU A 251 0.91 -20.42 1.53
CA LEU A 251 1.86 -20.90 0.54
C LEU A 251 2.66 -22.11 1.02
N LYS A 252 2.68 -22.39 2.33
CA LYS A 252 3.41 -23.51 2.91
C LYS A 252 2.90 -24.84 2.34
N GLY A 253 3.84 -25.65 1.91
CA GLY A 253 3.56 -27.00 1.37
C GLY A 253 3.04 -27.03 -0.06
N LEU A 254 2.80 -25.88 -0.70
CA LEU A 254 2.43 -25.83 -2.10
C LEU A 254 3.68 -26.01 -2.99
N LYS A 255 3.50 -26.76 -4.08
CA LYS A 255 4.55 -26.95 -5.09
C LYS A 255 4.22 -26.09 -6.32
N PHE A 256 5.07 -25.17 -6.67
CA PHE A 256 4.91 -24.28 -7.81
C PHE A 256 6.27 -23.78 -8.30
N ASP A 257 6.32 -23.35 -9.57
CA ASP A 257 7.53 -22.82 -10.18
C ASP A 257 7.66 -21.31 -9.95
N TYR A 258 6.53 -20.59 -9.98
CA TYR A 258 6.50 -19.12 -9.83
C TYR A 258 5.33 -18.67 -8.95
N LEU A 259 5.54 -17.56 -8.24
CA LEU A 259 4.53 -16.79 -7.54
C LEU A 259 4.29 -15.48 -8.33
N LEU A 260 3.03 -15.22 -8.68
CA LEU A 260 2.58 -14.05 -9.44
C LEU A 260 1.51 -13.26 -8.68
#